data_f3111219ff6ac297f2493558df8d3291
#
_entry.id   f3111219ff6ac297f2493558df8d3291
#
_cell.length_a   1.000
_cell.length_b   1.000
_cell.length_c   1.000
_cell.angle_alpha   90.00
_cell.angle_beta   90.00
_cell.angle_gamma   90.00
#
_symmetry.space_group_name_H-M   'P 1'
#
loop_
_entity.id
_entity.type
_entity.pdbx_description
1 polymer ?
#
loop_
_entity_poly.entity_id
_entity_poly.type
_entity_poly.pdbx_seq_one_letter_code
_entity_poly.pdbx_strand_id
1 'polypeptide(L)'
;MTLPIYIPWDERLVQYNFGPSHPLAPIRVALAMRLAQELGIISAENLVGPVIPATHQQLLRAHSGDYLDAVTRVGKNPEQVALDFGLGSSDNPVFAGMHEASARVAGATLMAANAVWHGDAHHAVNLAGGLHHAQRGRASGFCVYNDIAVAIYDLLEQGAKRIAYIDIDAHYGDGVANIFYDDPRVLTISIHE
;
A
#
# COMPACT_ATOMS: atom_id res chain seq x y z
N MET A 1 8.82 19.32 17.11
CA MET A 1 7.85 18.72 18.08
C MET A 1 7.39 17.41 17.43
N THR A 2 7.56 16.27 18.09
CA THR A 2 7.19 14.95 17.57
C THR A 2 5.67 14.80 17.59
N LEU A 3 5.05 14.43 16.46
CA LEU A 3 3.62 14.17 16.40
C LEU A 3 3.27 12.86 17.13
N PRO A 4 2.19 12.80 17.91
CA PRO A 4 1.75 11.54 18.52
C PRO A 4 1.33 10.51 17.47
N ILE A 5 0.64 10.97 16.42
CA ILE A 5 0.18 10.14 15.29
C ILE A 5 0.43 10.90 13.99
N TYR A 6 0.93 10.19 12.98
CA TYR A 6 1.17 10.69 11.63
C TYR A 6 0.26 9.96 10.64
N ILE A 7 -0.55 10.69 9.90
CA ILE A 7 -1.50 10.12 8.94
C ILE A 7 -1.26 10.78 7.58
N PRO A 8 -0.57 10.09 6.65
CA PRO A 8 -0.47 10.57 5.28
C PRO A 8 -1.87 10.58 4.65
N TRP A 9 -2.35 11.76 4.30
CA TRP A 9 -3.67 11.90 3.72
C TRP A 9 -3.70 12.81 2.51
N ASP A 10 -4.37 12.33 1.47
CA ASP A 10 -4.60 13.03 0.23
C ASP A 10 -5.90 12.47 -0.38
N GLU A 11 -6.81 13.35 -0.79
CA GLU A 11 -8.08 12.96 -1.43
C GLU A 11 -7.86 12.02 -2.64
N ARG A 12 -6.70 12.07 -3.28
CA ARG A 12 -6.36 11.19 -4.39
C ARG A 12 -6.12 9.73 -3.99
N LEU A 13 -6.03 9.40 -2.70
CA LEU A 13 -5.94 8.01 -2.22
C LEU A 13 -7.20 7.20 -2.59
N VAL A 14 -8.37 7.86 -2.72
CA VAL A 14 -9.61 7.21 -3.18
C VAL A 14 -9.64 6.91 -4.69
N GLN A 15 -8.61 7.30 -5.45
CA GLN A 15 -8.49 6.95 -6.87
C GLN A 15 -8.09 5.48 -7.10
N TYR A 16 -7.67 4.76 -6.08
CA TYR A 16 -7.50 3.32 -6.13
C TYR A 16 -8.88 2.65 -6.17
N ASN A 17 -9.43 2.48 -7.39
CA ASN A 17 -10.84 2.20 -7.59
C ASN A 17 -11.07 1.23 -8.75
N PHE A 18 -11.46 0.01 -8.43
CA PHE A 18 -11.79 -1.05 -9.40
C PHE A 18 -13.20 -0.92 -10.03
N GLY A 19 -13.95 0.11 -9.69
CA GLY A 19 -15.28 0.37 -10.21
C GLY A 19 -16.42 0.09 -9.21
N PRO A 20 -17.66 0.46 -9.58
CA PRO A 20 -18.77 0.53 -8.64
C PRO A 20 -19.31 -0.83 -8.16
N SER A 21 -19.03 -1.91 -8.89
CA SER A 21 -19.47 -3.28 -8.53
C SER A 21 -18.41 -4.06 -7.74
N HIS A 22 -17.22 -3.49 -7.54
CA HIS A 22 -16.14 -4.17 -6.85
C HIS A 22 -16.28 -4.05 -5.33
N PRO A 23 -16.02 -5.13 -4.54
CA PRO A 23 -16.18 -5.09 -3.07
C PRO A 23 -15.24 -4.09 -2.39
N LEU A 24 -14.03 -3.85 -2.94
CA LEU A 24 -13.13 -2.82 -2.45
C LEU A 24 -13.60 -1.44 -2.94
N ALA A 25 -14.50 -0.82 -2.19
CA ALA A 25 -15.05 0.48 -2.50
C ALA A 25 -14.21 1.59 -1.83
N PRO A 26 -13.57 2.50 -2.60
CA PRO A 26 -12.69 3.54 -2.03
C PRO A 26 -13.38 4.51 -1.09
N ILE A 27 -14.70 4.67 -1.23
CA ILE A 27 -15.52 5.49 -0.32
C ILE A 27 -15.36 5.06 1.16
N ARG A 28 -15.05 3.78 1.42
CA ARG A 28 -14.81 3.26 2.78
C ARG A 28 -13.66 4.01 3.46
N VAL A 29 -12.58 4.28 2.73
CA VAL A 29 -11.41 5.00 3.25
C VAL A 29 -11.77 6.45 3.57
N ALA A 30 -12.48 7.13 2.67
CA ALA A 30 -12.94 8.50 2.89
C ALA A 30 -13.92 8.60 4.07
N LEU A 31 -14.87 7.65 4.18
CA LEU A 31 -15.84 7.62 5.28
C LEU A 31 -15.17 7.31 6.63
N ALA A 32 -14.20 6.38 6.66
CA ALA A 32 -13.46 6.08 7.88
C ALA A 32 -12.65 7.30 8.36
N MET A 33 -11.98 8.00 7.44
CA MET A 33 -11.27 9.24 7.74
C MET A 33 -12.21 10.30 8.30
N ARG A 34 -13.32 10.56 7.61
CA ARG A 34 -14.30 11.54 8.05
C ARG A 34 -14.91 11.20 9.41
N LEU A 35 -15.26 9.94 9.62
CA LEU A 35 -15.80 9.48 10.90
C LEU A 35 -14.80 9.70 12.05
N ALA A 36 -13.54 9.36 11.84
CA ALA A 36 -12.50 9.56 12.85
C ALA A 36 -12.28 11.05 13.18
N GLN A 37 -12.39 11.94 12.20
CA GLN A 37 -12.35 13.39 12.41
C GLN A 37 -13.56 13.90 13.18
N GLU A 38 -14.78 13.52 12.78
CA GLU A 38 -16.04 13.94 13.44
C GLU A 38 -16.13 13.45 14.89
N LEU A 39 -15.54 12.29 15.20
CA LEU A 39 -15.44 11.77 16.56
C LEU A 39 -14.29 12.37 17.36
N GLY A 40 -13.49 13.27 16.78
CA GLY A 40 -12.33 13.89 17.44
C GLY A 40 -11.17 12.93 17.73
N ILE A 41 -11.14 11.74 17.07
CA ILE A 41 -10.04 10.78 17.19
C ILE A 41 -8.82 11.28 16.40
N ILE A 42 -9.06 11.93 15.27
CA ILE A 42 -8.05 12.51 14.40
C ILE A 42 -8.30 14.01 14.30
N SER A 43 -7.27 14.81 14.55
CA SER A 43 -7.29 16.25 14.32
C SER A 43 -6.60 16.63 13.01
N ALA A 44 -6.79 17.86 12.55
CA ALA A 44 -6.15 18.33 11.32
C ALA A 44 -4.61 18.30 11.38
N GLU A 45 -4.03 18.44 12.57
CA GLU A 45 -2.58 18.41 12.80
C GLU A 45 -1.97 17.01 12.62
N ASN A 46 -2.78 15.93 12.70
CA ASN A 46 -2.33 14.57 12.44
C ASN A 46 -2.24 14.27 10.94
N LEU A 47 -2.93 15.07 10.10
CA LEU A 47 -2.99 14.85 8.66
C LEU A 47 -1.81 15.50 7.96
N VAL A 48 -1.05 14.72 7.24
CA VAL A 48 0.14 15.19 6.53
C VAL A 48 0.01 14.91 5.04
N GLY A 49 0.04 15.95 4.25
CA GLY A 49 -0.05 15.91 2.79
C GLY A 49 0.71 17.04 2.12
N PRO A 50 0.81 17.02 0.80
CA PRO A 50 0.27 16.00 -0.11
C PRO A 50 1.04 14.67 -0.02
N VAL A 51 0.34 13.56 -0.32
CA VAL A 51 1.00 12.24 -0.40
C VAL A 51 1.90 12.18 -1.64
N ILE A 52 3.15 11.85 -1.43
CA ILE A 52 4.16 11.68 -2.48
C ILE A 52 4.09 10.23 -2.96
N PRO A 53 3.75 9.97 -4.24
CA PRO A 53 3.73 8.59 -4.75
C PRO A 53 5.10 7.94 -4.64
N ALA A 54 5.12 6.62 -4.40
CA ALA A 54 6.35 5.84 -4.46
C ALA A 54 6.98 5.95 -5.85
N THR A 55 8.29 6.16 -5.89
CA THR A 55 9.05 6.22 -7.14
C THR A 55 9.16 4.84 -7.77
N HIS A 56 9.41 4.79 -9.08
CA HIS A 56 9.67 3.54 -9.78
C HIS A 56 10.80 2.72 -9.11
N GLN A 57 11.86 3.39 -8.66
CA GLN A 57 12.98 2.74 -7.99
C GLN A 57 12.58 2.11 -6.64
N GLN A 58 11.72 2.77 -5.87
CA GLN A 58 11.20 2.22 -4.62
C GLN A 58 10.30 1.01 -4.88
N LEU A 59 9.44 1.07 -5.91
CA LEU A 59 8.59 -0.05 -6.30
C LEU A 59 9.39 -1.26 -6.80
N LEU A 60 10.50 -1.06 -7.53
CA LEU A 60 11.37 -2.12 -8.02
C LEU A 60 12.01 -2.98 -6.93
N ARG A 61 12.09 -2.48 -5.70
CA ARG A 61 12.61 -3.28 -4.58
C ARG A 61 11.69 -4.44 -4.23
N ALA A 62 10.38 -4.19 -4.27
CA ALA A 62 9.36 -5.18 -3.93
C ALA A 62 8.81 -5.92 -5.16
N HIS A 63 8.84 -5.30 -6.33
CA HIS A 63 8.22 -5.81 -7.55
C HIS A 63 9.21 -5.97 -8.70
N SER A 64 8.91 -6.88 -9.65
CA SER A 64 9.71 -7.05 -10.87
C SER A 64 9.44 -5.93 -11.88
N GLY A 65 10.44 -5.62 -12.72
CA GLY A 65 10.33 -4.54 -13.71
C GLY A 65 9.21 -4.79 -14.72
N ASP A 66 9.12 -6.02 -15.25
CA ASP A 66 8.08 -6.44 -16.20
C ASP A 66 6.67 -6.32 -15.63
N TYR A 67 6.50 -6.57 -14.31
CA TYR A 67 5.24 -6.35 -13.65
C TYR A 67 4.89 -4.86 -13.56
N LEU A 68 5.85 -4.02 -13.17
CA LEU A 68 5.65 -2.55 -13.12
C LEU A 68 5.30 -1.99 -14.50
N ASP A 69 5.95 -2.49 -15.55
CA ASP A 69 5.67 -2.12 -16.94
C ASP A 69 4.26 -2.58 -17.35
N ALA A 70 3.85 -3.78 -16.95
CA ALA A 70 2.51 -4.30 -17.22
C ALA A 70 1.44 -3.43 -16.55
N VAL A 71 1.58 -3.10 -15.25
CA VAL A 71 0.65 -2.23 -14.53
C VAL A 71 0.56 -0.84 -15.17
N THR A 72 1.71 -0.27 -15.54
CA THR A 72 1.77 1.05 -16.20
C THR A 72 1.07 1.02 -17.54
N ARG A 73 1.28 -0.02 -18.34
CA ARG A 73 0.68 -0.18 -19.67
C ARG A 73 -0.84 -0.29 -19.59
N VAL A 74 -1.35 -1.21 -18.74
CA VAL A 74 -2.81 -1.40 -18.62
C VAL A 74 -3.49 -0.20 -17.95
N GLY A 75 -2.82 0.49 -17.02
CA GLY A 75 -3.34 1.72 -16.41
C GLY A 75 -3.50 2.87 -17.42
N LYS A 76 -2.67 2.91 -18.48
CA LYS A 76 -2.80 3.86 -19.59
C LYS A 76 -3.84 3.43 -20.64
N ASN A 77 -4.08 2.12 -20.77
CA ASN A 77 -4.98 1.52 -21.75
C ASN A 77 -5.88 0.51 -21.04
N PRO A 78 -6.91 0.98 -20.31
CA PRO A 78 -7.71 0.13 -19.41
C PRO A 78 -8.60 -0.90 -20.14
N GLU A 79 -8.71 -0.85 -21.45
CA GLU A 79 -9.32 -1.89 -22.29
C GLU A 79 -8.40 -3.11 -22.47
N GLN A 80 -7.13 -3.00 -22.15
CA GLN A 80 -6.18 -4.10 -22.19
C GLN A 80 -6.13 -4.84 -20.84
N VAL A 81 -5.80 -6.11 -20.89
CA VAL A 81 -5.56 -6.94 -19.71
C VAL A 81 -4.16 -7.54 -19.75
N ALA A 82 -3.67 -7.98 -18.61
CA ALA A 82 -2.39 -8.70 -18.47
C ALA A 82 -2.58 -9.81 -17.43
N LEU A 83 -3.33 -10.85 -17.82
CA LEU A 83 -3.78 -11.92 -16.92
C LEU A 83 -2.62 -12.71 -16.30
N ASP A 84 -1.50 -12.88 -17.00
CA ASP A 84 -0.28 -13.52 -16.47
C ASP A 84 0.26 -12.74 -15.24
N PHE A 85 0.02 -11.44 -15.20
CA PHE A 85 0.33 -10.57 -14.08
C PHE A 85 -0.85 -10.36 -13.12
N GLY A 86 -1.94 -11.10 -13.26
CA GLY A 86 -3.13 -10.98 -12.42
C GLY A 86 -3.98 -9.72 -12.68
N LEU A 87 -3.72 -8.98 -13.76
CA LEU A 87 -4.39 -7.72 -14.11
C LEU A 87 -5.51 -7.95 -15.12
N GLY A 88 -6.74 -7.55 -14.78
CA GLY A 88 -7.94 -7.75 -15.59
C GLY A 88 -8.76 -8.97 -15.20
N SER A 89 -8.45 -9.62 -14.08
CA SER A 89 -9.30 -10.64 -13.44
C SER A 89 -10.50 -9.97 -12.73
N SER A 90 -11.45 -10.79 -12.25
CA SER A 90 -12.54 -10.32 -11.38
C SER A 90 -12.04 -9.67 -10.09
N ASP A 91 -10.95 -10.21 -9.55
CA ASP A 91 -10.33 -9.71 -8.32
C ASP A 91 -9.55 -8.41 -8.52
N ASN A 92 -8.91 -8.27 -9.68
CA ASN A 92 -8.08 -7.10 -9.98
C ASN A 92 -8.43 -6.56 -11.37
N PRO A 93 -9.63 -6.00 -11.54
CA PRO A 93 -10.02 -5.33 -12.77
C PRO A 93 -9.07 -4.18 -13.09
N VAL A 94 -8.79 -3.95 -14.37
CA VAL A 94 -7.98 -2.81 -14.78
C VAL A 94 -8.79 -1.52 -14.68
N PHE A 95 -8.15 -0.45 -14.28
CA PHE A 95 -8.73 0.89 -14.26
C PHE A 95 -7.72 1.94 -14.73
N ALA A 96 -8.24 3.05 -15.26
CA ALA A 96 -7.41 4.16 -15.73
C ALA A 96 -6.62 4.79 -14.56
N GLY A 97 -5.32 5.01 -14.75
CA GLY A 97 -4.45 5.55 -13.70
C GLY A 97 -4.07 4.54 -12.61
N MET A 98 -4.20 3.23 -12.87
CA MET A 98 -3.91 2.16 -11.90
C MET A 98 -2.51 2.27 -11.31
N HIS A 99 -1.48 2.55 -12.13
CA HIS A 99 -0.12 2.73 -11.66
C HIS A 99 -0.01 3.89 -10.67
N GLU A 100 -0.52 5.05 -11.05
CA GLU A 100 -0.42 6.29 -10.28
C GLU A 100 -1.16 6.18 -8.94
N ALA A 101 -2.35 5.58 -8.96
CA ALA A 101 -3.14 5.34 -7.76
C ALA A 101 -2.46 4.36 -6.80
N SER A 102 -1.94 3.24 -7.32
CA SER A 102 -1.24 2.23 -6.53
C SER A 102 0.09 2.74 -5.96
N ALA A 103 0.85 3.50 -6.77
CA ALA A 103 2.08 4.14 -6.32
C ALA A 103 1.81 5.18 -5.22
N ARG A 104 0.67 5.87 -5.25
CA ARG A 104 0.26 6.81 -4.20
C ARG A 104 -0.04 6.09 -2.89
N VAL A 105 -0.76 4.97 -2.94
CA VAL A 105 -1.00 4.17 -1.72
C VAL A 105 0.33 3.70 -1.11
N ALA A 106 1.24 3.16 -1.94
CA ALA A 106 2.57 2.76 -1.48
C ALA A 106 3.38 3.94 -0.93
N GLY A 107 3.27 5.11 -1.57
CA GLY A 107 3.90 6.35 -1.10
C GLY A 107 3.38 6.80 0.27
N ALA A 108 2.09 6.66 0.54
CA ALA A 108 1.52 6.95 1.86
C ALA A 108 2.11 6.02 2.94
N THR A 109 2.24 4.72 2.65
CA THR A 109 2.86 3.77 3.60
C THR A 109 4.35 4.08 3.80
N LEU A 110 5.08 4.47 2.76
CA LEU A 110 6.45 4.96 2.87
C LEU A 110 6.56 6.19 3.78
N MET A 111 5.70 7.19 3.59
CA MET A 111 5.68 8.39 4.43
C MET A 111 5.38 8.03 5.89
N ALA A 112 4.42 7.15 6.13
CA ALA A 112 4.07 6.66 7.47
C ALA A 112 5.25 5.96 8.16
N ALA A 113 5.89 5.01 7.46
CA ALA A 113 7.02 4.26 7.98
C ALA A 113 8.23 5.17 8.28
N ASN A 114 8.52 6.10 7.37
CA ASN A 114 9.64 7.03 7.53
C ASN A 114 9.42 8.02 8.67
N ALA A 115 8.20 8.52 8.88
CA ALA A 115 7.89 9.42 9.98
C ALA A 115 8.19 8.78 11.35
N VAL A 116 7.87 7.49 11.50
CA VAL A 116 8.20 6.73 12.74
C VAL A 116 9.70 6.45 12.81
N TRP A 117 10.32 6.04 11.71
CA TRP A 117 11.75 5.71 11.66
C TRP A 117 12.64 6.90 12.02
N HIS A 118 12.31 8.09 11.54
CA HIS A 118 13.07 9.32 11.83
C HIS A 118 12.68 9.98 13.16
N GLY A 119 11.66 9.49 13.85
CA GLY A 119 11.21 10.04 15.12
C GLY A 119 10.33 11.28 14.99
N ASP A 120 9.77 11.52 13.80
CA ASP A 120 8.81 12.61 13.56
C ASP A 120 7.46 12.29 14.19
N ALA A 121 7.14 11.01 14.35
CA ALA A 121 5.95 10.52 15.04
C ALA A 121 6.24 9.24 15.84
N HIS A 122 5.42 9.01 16.88
CA HIS A 122 5.47 7.75 17.64
C HIS A 122 4.71 6.63 16.92
N HIS A 123 3.63 6.98 16.23
CA HIS A 123 2.76 6.07 15.47
C HIS A 123 2.39 6.69 14.14
N ALA A 124 2.17 5.86 13.14
CA ALA A 124 1.65 6.31 11.85
C ALA A 124 0.59 5.34 11.33
N VAL A 125 -0.37 5.86 10.57
CA VAL A 125 -1.50 5.09 10.03
C VAL A 125 -1.74 5.48 8.58
N ASN A 126 -1.78 4.49 7.68
CA ASN A 126 -2.27 4.67 6.32
C ASN A 126 -3.57 3.87 6.15
N LEU A 127 -4.72 4.56 6.08
CA LEU A 127 -6.03 3.92 5.94
C LEU A 127 -6.27 3.31 4.54
N ALA A 128 -5.48 3.70 3.55
CA ALA A 128 -5.60 3.19 2.18
C ALA A 128 -4.62 2.05 1.86
N GLY A 129 -3.67 1.78 2.76
CA GLY A 129 -2.67 0.73 2.62
C GLY A 129 -3.15 -0.64 3.07
N GLY A 130 -2.19 -1.54 3.29
CA GLY A 130 -2.46 -2.92 3.70
C GLY A 130 -2.66 -3.86 2.52
N LEU A 131 -2.08 -3.57 1.36
CA LEU A 131 -2.25 -4.34 0.12
C LEU A 131 -1.34 -5.59 0.11
N HIS A 132 -1.56 -6.47 1.08
CA HIS A 132 -0.69 -7.57 1.49
C HIS A 132 -0.67 -8.78 0.54
N HIS A 133 -1.63 -8.90 -0.38
CA HIS A 133 -1.69 -10.01 -1.33
C HIS A 133 -0.86 -9.80 -2.60
N ALA A 134 -0.48 -8.56 -2.93
CA ALA A 134 0.33 -8.31 -4.12
C ALA A 134 1.67 -9.05 -4.01
N GLN A 135 1.96 -9.86 -5.02
CA GLN A 135 3.18 -10.64 -5.14
C GLN A 135 4.28 -9.83 -5.83
N ARG A 136 5.51 -10.33 -5.84
CA ARG A 136 6.63 -9.68 -6.54
C ARG A 136 6.34 -9.43 -8.02
N GLY A 137 5.65 -10.33 -8.69
CA GLY A 137 5.40 -10.28 -10.14
C GLY A 137 3.93 -10.31 -10.53
N ARG A 138 2.97 -10.14 -9.62
CA ARG A 138 1.56 -10.17 -9.98
C ARG A 138 0.66 -9.52 -8.94
N ALA A 139 -0.46 -8.96 -9.41
CA ALA A 139 -1.58 -8.56 -8.59
C ALA A 139 -2.38 -9.77 -8.06
N SER A 140 -2.90 -9.67 -6.86
CA SER A 140 -3.73 -10.70 -6.23
C SER A 140 -4.62 -10.06 -5.17
N GLY A 141 -5.81 -10.61 -4.91
CA GLY A 141 -6.66 -10.23 -3.78
C GLY A 141 -6.89 -8.72 -3.65
N PHE A 142 -7.23 -8.05 -4.74
CA PHE A 142 -7.45 -6.59 -4.81
C PHE A 142 -6.18 -5.73 -4.64
N CYS A 143 -5.00 -6.35 -4.56
CA CYS A 143 -3.74 -5.68 -4.29
C CYS A 143 -2.90 -5.61 -5.58
N VAL A 144 -2.56 -4.37 -6.00
CA VAL A 144 -1.70 -4.13 -7.17
C VAL A 144 -0.25 -4.00 -6.74
N TYR A 145 0.09 -3.06 -5.85
CA TYR A 145 1.42 -2.97 -5.27
C TYR A 145 1.38 -3.30 -3.79
N ASN A 146 2.35 -4.08 -3.31
CA ASN A 146 2.52 -4.40 -1.90
C ASN A 146 3.18 -3.22 -1.19
N ASP A 147 2.38 -2.30 -0.71
CA ASP A 147 2.82 -1.09 -0.04
C ASP A 147 3.63 -1.38 1.22
N ILE A 148 3.29 -2.46 1.92
CA ILE A 148 3.99 -2.93 3.12
C ILE A 148 5.40 -3.38 2.76
N ALA A 149 5.54 -4.22 1.72
CA ALA A 149 6.84 -4.70 1.27
C ALA A 149 7.73 -3.56 0.78
N VAL A 150 7.16 -2.58 0.06
CA VAL A 150 7.88 -1.39 -0.39
C VAL A 150 8.43 -0.61 0.82
N ALA A 151 7.62 -0.39 1.86
CA ALA A 151 8.05 0.30 3.06
C ALA A 151 9.10 -0.49 3.86
N ILE A 152 8.95 -1.80 3.99
CA ILE A 152 9.93 -2.65 4.67
C ILE A 152 11.30 -2.57 3.96
N TYR A 153 11.33 -2.69 2.62
CA TYR A 153 12.60 -2.55 1.88
C TYR A 153 13.24 -1.18 2.06
N ASP A 154 12.44 -0.12 2.09
CA ASP A 154 12.93 1.24 2.31
C ASP A 154 13.59 1.38 3.70
N LEU A 155 12.95 0.86 4.75
CA LEU A 155 13.51 0.85 6.10
C LEU A 155 14.79 0.00 6.21
N LEU A 156 14.85 -1.15 5.52
CA LEU A 156 16.04 -1.99 5.48
C LEU A 156 17.23 -1.28 4.81
N GLU A 157 16.99 -0.52 3.74
CA GLU A 157 18.03 0.31 3.13
C GLU A 157 18.52 1.43 4.03
N GLN A 158 17.63 2.00 4.84
CA GLN A 158 17.99 3.01 5.84
C GLN A 158 18.69 2.41 7.07
N GLY A 159 18.88 1.10 7.11
CA GLY A 159 19.68 0.42 8.15
C GLY A 159 18.88 -0.28 9.24
N ALA A 160 17.56 -0.42 9.10
CA ALA A 160 16.79 -1.27 9.98
C ALA A 160 17.34 -2.71 9.96
N LYS A 161 17.55 -3.31 11.13
CA LYS A 161 18.19 -4.62 11.26
C LYS A 161 17.18 -5.75 11.46
N ARG A 162 16.05 -5.44 12.05
CA ARG A 162 14.98 -6.39 12.36
C ARG A 162 13.66 -5.66 12.30
N ILE A 163 12.73 -6.21 11.51
CA ILE A 163 11.38 -5.69 11.33
C ILE A 163 10.41 -6.83 11.62
N ALA A 164 9.38 -6.58 12.40
CA ALA A 164 8.25 -7.48 12.55
C ALA A 164 7.06 -6.94 11.75
N TYR A 165 6.57 -7.73 10.82
CA TYR A 165 5.30 -7.55 10.16
C TYR A 165 4.25 -8.43 10.86
N ILE A 166 3.20 -7.83 11.36
CA ILE A 166 2.10 -8.53 12.03
C ILE A 166 0.82 -8.23 11.27
N ASP A 167 0.23 -9.27 10.72
CA ASP A 167 -0.99 -9.23 9.93
C ASP A 167 -2.15 -9.83 10.73
N ILE A 168 -3.19 -9.05 10.93
CA ILE A 168 -4.42 -9.46 11.63
C ILE A 168 -5.64 -9.35 10.71
N ASP A 169 -5.42 -9.27 9.39
CA ASP A 169 -6.49 -9.42 8.40
C ASP A 169 -7.06 -10.83 8.45
N ALA A 170 -8.33 -11.00 8.07
CA ALA A 170 -8.98 -12.31 7.99
C ALA A 170 -8.30 -13.24 6.98
N HIS A 171 -7.59 -12.69 5.98
CA HIS A 171 -6.87 -13.44 4.97
C HIS A 171 -5.37 -13.52 5.29
N TYR A 172 -4.75 -14.63 4.93
CA TYR A 172 -3.30 -14.79 5.05
C TYR A 172 -2.54 -13.74 4.22
N GLY A 173 -1.61 -13.02 4.84
CA GLY A 173 -0.74 -12.03 4.18
C GLY A 173 0.33 -12.65 3.29
N ASP A 174 -0.10 -13.44 2.31
CA ASP A 174 0.74 -14.29 1.46
C ASP A 174 1.75 -13.51 0.63
N GLY A 175 1.40 -12.33 0.13
CA GLY A 175 2.30 -11.49 -0.66
C GLY A 175 3.50 -11.02 0.15
N VAL A 176 3.28 -10.53 1.37
CA VAL A 176 4.37 -10.10 2.25
C VAL A 176 5.21 -11.29 2.70
N ALA A 177 4.56 -12.39 3.10
CA ALA A 177 5.25 -13.61 3.52
C ALA A 177 6.15 -14.17 2.41
N ASN A 178 5.65 -14.23 1.18
CA ASN A 178 6.42 -14.73 0.03
C ASN A 178 7.59 -13.82 -0.34
N ILE A 179 7.41 -12.50 -0.29
CA ILE A 179 8.47 -11.53 -0.63
C ILE A 179 9.64 -11.62 0.36
N PHE A 180 9.36 -11.87 1.64
CA PHE A 180 10.38 -11.91 2.70
C PHE A 180 10.69 -13.32 3.22
N TYR A 181 10.26 -14.37 2.52
CA TYR A 181 10.40 -15.75 2.97
C TYR A 181 11.84 -16.13 3.38
N ASP A 182 12.82 -15.65 2.63
CA ASP A 182 14.25 -15.94 2.87
C ASP A 182 15.02 -14.77 3.52
N ASP A 183 14.34 -13.70 3.95
CA ASP A 183 15.02 -12.56 4.58
C ASP A 183 14.96 -12.64 6.12
N PRO A 184 16.06 -13.03 6.80
CA PRO A 184 16.06 -13.21 8.25
C PRO A 184 15.93 -11.90 9.04
N ARG A 185 15.92 -10.76 8.38
CA ARG A 185 15.72 -9.45 9.01
C ARG A 185 14.25 -9.11 9.19
N VAL A 186 13.34 -9.85 8.50
CA VAL A 186 11.90 -9.60 8.52
C VAL A 186 11.18 -10.82 9.09
N LEU A 187 10.58 -10.64 10.26
CA LEU A 187 9.68 -11.63 10.85
C LEU A 187 8.26 -11.36 10.34
N THR A 188 7.67 -12.31 9.63
CA THR A 188 6.28 -12.24 9.19
C THR A 188 5.39 -13.10 10.07
N ILE A 189 4.33 -12.50 10.62
CA ILE A 189 3.32 -13.16 11.46
C ILE A 189 1.96 -12.84 10.85
N SER A 190 1.14 -13.86 10.58
CA SER A 190 -0.25 -13.68 10.12
C SER A 190 -1.19 -14.50 11.00
N ILE A 191 -2.24 -13.84 11.51
CA ILE A 191 -3.32 -14.46 12.29
C ILE A 191 -4.58 -14.34 11.44
N HIS A 192 -5.02 -15.44 10.85
CA HIS A 192 -6.04 -15.46 9.79
C HIS A 192 -6.97 -16.67 9.93
N GLU A 193 -8.10 -16.65 9.20
CA GLU A 193 -9.04 -17.78 9.10
C GLU A 193 -8.52 -18.93 8.23
#